data_70d3f9baa054b0bd469926501cbf1b95
#
_entry.id   70d3f9baa054b0bd469926501cbf1b95
#
_cell.length_a   1.000
_cell.length_b   1.000
_cell.length_c   1.000
_cell.angle_alpha   90.00
_cell.angle_beta   90.00
_cell.angle_gamma   90.00
#
_symmetry.space_group_name_H-M   'P 1'
#
loop_
_entity.id
_entity.type
_entity.pdbx_description
1 polymer ?
#
loop_
_entity_poly.entity_id
_entity_poly.type
_entity_poly.pdbx_seq_one_letter_code
_entity_poly.pdbx_strand_id
1 'polypeptide(L)'
;MSLYRELSYDHDIDAIKGIQFSIMGPEEIIKRSVVHVTKSEAFNNNVPVANGLYDSKMGVIDFNQICPTCIQKNTFCPGHEGHIVLAKPVFHIQFWHTVKRLLRCVCTRCSKALVDPNSSEVKAILSKKYSRQKRWELLYKLCSKKKRCGQDTLDGCGAKVPKITRETMLKIGLEWKDESSTKTINNVNKQILTAEDVLAIFRRISDRDAEILGFSAKFNRPEWMICTVFPVPPPSVRPSVRNDTGMRQEDDLTHKLSAIVKQNQKLAAALEK
;
A
#
# COMPACT_ATOMS: atom_id res chain seq x y z
N MET A 1 -48.99 -2.61 33.14
CA MET A 1 -48.48 -3.56 32.12
C MET A 1 -47.36 -2.86 31.35
N SER A 2 -46.13 -3.30 31.50
CA SER A 2 -45.00 -2.76 30.78
C SER A 2 -45.11 -3.15 29.30
N LEU A 3 -45.14 -2.13 28.44
CA LEU A 3 -45.17 -2.31 26.96
C LEU A 3 -43.79 -2.56 26.36
N TYR A 4 -42.78 -2.76 27.19
CA TYR A 4 -41.45 -3.13 26.68
C TYR A 4 -41.44 -4.63 26.41
N ARG A 5 -41.58 -5.01 25.11
CA ARG A 5 -41.15 -6.30 24.64
C ARG A 5 -39.64 -6.39 24.97
N GLU A 6 -39.24 -7.37 25.73
CA GLU A 6 -37.87 -7.80 25.80
C GLU A 6 -37.46 -8.23 24.40
N LEU A 7 -36.70 -7.39 23.71
CA LEU A 7 -36.03 -7.74 22.49
C LEU A 7 -34.91 -8.69 22.91
N SER A 8 -35.03 -9.96 22.58
CA SER A 8 -33.90 -10.88 22.75
C SER A 8 -32.88 -10.56 21.68
N TYR A 9 -31.77 -9.99 22.09
CA TYR A 9 -30.61 -9.66 21.23
C TYR A 9 -29.63 -10.82 21.10
N ASP A 10 -30.05 -12.04 21.42
CA ASP A 10 -29.18 -13.20 21.53
C ASP A 10 -28.49 -13.60 20.21
N HIS A 11 -28.94 -13.09 19.07
CA HIS A 11 -28.42 -13.48 17.76
C HIS A 11 -27.52 -12.44 17.06
N ASP A 12 -27.52 -11.18 17.53
CA ASP A 12 -26.86 -10.07 16.80
C ASP A 12 -25.78 -9.34 17.60
N ILE A 13 -25.34 -9.89 18.73
CA ILE A 13 -24.30 -9.26 19.54
C ILE A 13 -22.95 -9.91 19.28
N ASP A 14 -22.14 -9.25 18.47
CA ASP A 14 -20.73 -9.59 18.27
C ASP A 14 -19.86 -8.99 19.39
N ALA A 15 -19.16 -9.85 20.13
CA ALA A 15 -18.18 -9.41 21.11
C ALA A 15 -16.87 -9.01 20.42
N ILE A 16 -16.48 -7.76 20.53
CA ILE A 16 -15.18 -7.28 20.03
C ILE A 16 -14.06 -7.89 20.89
N LYS A 17 -13.26 -8.80 20.29
CA LYS A 17 -12.12 -9.45 20.95
C LYS A 17 -10.83 -8.67 20.84
N GLY A 18 -10.71 -7.79 19.86
CA GLY A 18 -9.51 -7.01 19.64
C GLY A 18 -9.58 -6.18 18.36
N ILE A 19 -8.62 -5.28 18.22
CA ILE A 19 -8.45 -4.44 17.03
C ILE A 19 -7.11 -4.80 16.39
N GLN A 20 -7.10 -5.06 15.09
CA GLN A 20 -5.89 -5.31 14.32
C GLN A 20 -5.71 -4.20 13.28
N PHE A 21 -4.55 -3.54 13.33
CA PHE A 21 -4.13 -2.61 12.29
C PHE A 21 -3.55 -3.37 11.11
N SER A 22 -3.96 -2.99 9.90
CA SER A 22 -3.51 -3.61 8.65
C SER A 22 -3.21 -2.53 7.60
N ILE A 23 -2.55 -2.94 6.51
CA ILE A 23 -2.43 -2.12 5.30
C ILE A 23 -3.62 -2.47 4.41
N MET A 24 -4.36 -1.47 3.94
CA MET A 24 -5.45 -1.71 3.00
C MET A 24 -4.88 -2.17 1.65
N GLY A 25 -5.35 -3.32 1.19
CA GLY A 25 -5.07 -3.78 -0.16
C GLY A 25 -5.85 -3.00 -1.22
N PRO A 26 -5.43 -3.05 -2.49
CA PRO A 26 -6.11 -2.33 -3.58
C PRO A 26 -7.57 -2.75 -3.75
N GLU A 27 -7.88 -4.02 -3.56
CA GLU A 27 -9.26 -4.54 -3.64
C GLU A 27 -10.13 -3.99 -2.51
N GLU A 28 -9.59 -3.87 -1.30
CA GLU A 28 -10.31 -3.31 -0.16
C GLU A 28 -10.57 -1.82 -0.35
N ILE A 29 -9.60 -1.06 -0.89
CA ILE A 29 -9.77 0.35 -1.21
C ILE A 29 -10.90 0.53 -2.23
N ILE A 30 -10.91 -0.27 -3.31
CA ILE A 30 -11.97 -0.23 -4.33
C ILE A 30 -13.33 -0.60 -3.74
N LYS A 31 -13.39 -1.64 -2.90
CA LYS A 31 -14.63 -2.11 -2.27
C LYS A 31 -15.25 -1.06 -1.33
N ARG A 32 -14.43 -0.30 -0.62
CA ARG A 32 -14.89 0.79 0.27
C ARG A 32 -15.25 2.06 -0.49
N SER A 33 -14.72 2.23 -1.68
CA SER A 33 -14.87 3.45 -2.46
C SER A 33 -16.21 3.51 -3.19
N VAL A 34 -16.83 4.68 -3.16
CA VAL A 34 -18.09 4.96 -3.88
C VAL A 34 -17.86 5.64 -5.24
N VAL A 35 -16.63 6.19 -5.47
CA VAL A 35 -16.29 6.94 -6.69
C VAL A 35 -14.90 6.60 -7.17
N HIS A 36 -14.78 6.29 -8.46
CA HIS A 36 -13.50 6.31 -9.16
C HIS A 36 -13.21 7.72 -9.65
N VAL A 37 -12.24 8.40 -9.02
CA VAL A 37 -11.87 9.77 -9.36
C VAL A 37 -10.97 9.78 -10.58
N THR A 38 -11.50 10.30 -11.68
CA THR A 38 -10.79 10.38 -12.96
C THR A 38 -10.56 11.82 -13.41
N LYS A 39 -11.34 12.79 -12.89
CA LYS A 39 -11.24 14.21 -13.26
C LYS A 39 -10.52 15.00 -12.18
N SER A 40 -9.62 15.88 -12.60
CA SER A 40 -8.89 16.76 -11.69
C SER A 40 -9.67 18.01 -11.29
N GLU A 41 -10.73 18.32 -12.01
CA GLU A 41 -11.59 19.46 -11.74
C GLU A 41 -12.52 19.15 -10.58
N ALA A 42 -12.61 20.07 -9.64
CA ALA A 42 -13.44 19.93 -8.45
C ALA A 42 -14.88 20.43 -8.69
N PHE A 43 -15.01 21.61 -9.28
CA PHE A 43 -16.27 22.27 -9.54
C PHE A 43 -16.33 22.83 -10.96
N ASN A 44 -17.52 22.82 -11.54
CA ASN A 44 -17.85 23.56 -12.75
C ASN A 44 -19.05 24.47 -12.43
N ASN A 45 -18.89 25.80 -12.54
CA ASN A 45 -19.91 26.77 -12.17
C ASN A 45 -20.53 26.51 -10.77
N ASN A 46 -19.69 26.28 -9.76
CA ASN A 46 -20.07 25.94 -8.40
C ASN A 46 -20.82 24.60 -8.22
N VAL A 47 -20.96 23.80 -9.27
CA VAL A 47 -21.54 22.45 -9.21
C VAL A 47 -20.41 21.43 -9.13
N PRO A 48 -20.44 20.45 -8.20
CA PRO A 48 -19.46 19.38 -8.13
C PRO A 48 -19.40 18.58 -9.43
N VAL A 49 -18.20 18.33 -9.92
CA VAL A 49 -18.00 17.56 -11.16
C VAL A 49 -18.13 16.05 -10.85
N ALA A 50 -18.95 15.34 -11.63
CA ALA A 50 -19.07 13.89 -11.53
C ALA A 50 -17.73 13.20 -11.83
N ASN A 51 -17.34 12.21 -11.02
CA ASN A 51 -16.03 11.54 -11.01
C ASN A 51 -14.86 12.51 -10.75
N GLY A 52 -15.13 13.66 -10.16
CA GLY A 52 -14.16 14.61 -9.67
C GLY A 52 -13.87 14.45 -8.18
N LEU A 53 -13.00 15.33 -7.65
CA LEU A 53 -12.58 15.27 -6.24
C LEU A 53 -13.69 15.64 -5.24
N TYR A 54 -14.72 16.36 -5.66
CA TYR A 54 -15.90 16.72 -4.85
C TYR A 54 -17.18 16.07 -5.36
N ASP A 55 -17.11 14.91 -6.01
CA ASP A 55 -18.31 14.19 -6.41
C ASP A 55 -19.29 14.04 -5.24
N SER A 56 -20.56 14.37 -5.47
CA SER A 56 -21.60 14.35 -4.44
C SER A 56 -21.80 12.98 -3.76
N LYS A 57 -21.42 11.89 -4.44
CA LYS A 57 -21.44 10.53 -3.87
C LYS A 57 -20.46 10.36 -2.71
N MET A 58 -19.38 11.15 -2.68
CA MET A 58 -18.41 11.12 -1.58
C MET A 58 -18.88 11.86 -0.33
N GLY A 59 -20.03 12.50 -0.40
CA GLY A 59 -20.62 13.29 0.68
C GLY A 59 -20.90 14.72 0.24
N VAL A 60 -21.78 15.39 0.97
CA VAL A 60 -22.21 16.75 0.70
C VAL A 60 -21.68 17.69 1.77
N ILE A 61 -21.21 18.87 1.33
CA ILE A 61 -20.66 19.89 2.22
C ILE A 61 -21.69 20.99 2.45
N ASP A 62 -22.45 21.35 1.42
CA ASP A 62 -23.41 22.45 1.47
C ASP A 62 -24.64 22.10 2.31
N PHE A 63 -25.18 23.09 3.03
CA PHE A 63 -26.41 22.94 3.81
C PHE A 63 -27.58 22.55 2.89
N ASN A 64 -28.48 21.74 3.43
CA ASN A 64 -29.70 21.26 2.77
C ASN A 64 -29.49 20.32 1.56
N GLN A 65 -28.27 19.93 1.23
CA GLN A 65 -28.03 18.87 0.26
C GLN A 65 -28.13 17.50 0.93
N ILE A 66 -28.60 16.53 0.17
CA ILE A 66 -28.72 15.11 0.59
C ILE A 66 -27.64 14.32 -0.15
N CYS A 67 -26.86 13.54 0.60
CA CYS A 67 -25.87 12.64 0.04
C CYS A 67 -26.57 11.51 -0.72
N PRO A 68 -26.28 11.28 -2.02
CA PRO A 68 -26.91 10.21 -2.77
C PRO A 68 -26.48 8.81 -2.34
N THR A 69 -25.37 8.68 -1.59
CA THR A 69 -24.87 7.37 -1.12
C THR A 69 -25.56 6.91 0.16
N CYS A 70 -25.71 7.77 1.16
CA CYS A 70 -26.28 7.41 2.46
C CYS A 70 -27.64 8.06 2.74
N ILE A 71 -28.13 8.91 1.82
CA ILE A 71 -29.42 9.63 1.93
C ILE A 71 -29.50 10.54 3.19
N GLN A 72 -28.34 10.89 3.76
CA GLN A 72 -28.24 11.77 4.91
C GLN A 72 -27.92 13.20 4.50
N LYS A 73 -28.33 14.18 5.34
CA LYS A 73 -27.90 15.56 5.20
C LYS A 73 -26.43 15.72 5.56
N ASN A 74 -25.82 16.84 5.17
CA ASN A 74 -24.42 17.14 5.47
C ASN A 74 -24.02 16.96 6.94
N THR A 75 -24.92 17.26 7.89
CA THR A 75 -24.68 17.14 9.33
C THR A 75 -24.52 15.70 9.82
N PHE A 76 -25.16 14.75 9.13
CA PHE A 76 -25.20 13.32 9.52
C PHE A 76 -24.43 12.42 8.55
N CYS A 77 -24.07 12.92 7.38
CA CYS A 77 -23.27 12.15 6.41
C CYS A 77 -21.82 12.01 6.93
N PRO A 78 -21.34 10.79 7.19
CA PRO A 78 -19.97 10.58 7.68
C PRO A 78 -18.90 10.89 6.61
N GLY A 79 -19.32 11.09 5.36
CA GLY A 79 -18.45 11.10 4.20
C GLY A 79 -18.13 9.69 3.70
N HIS A 80 -17.88 9.57 2.41
CA HIS A 80 -17.57 8.32 1.72
C HIS A 80 -16.27 8.46 0.95
N GLU A 81 -15.45 7.43 0.98
CA GLU A 81 -14.14 7.42 0.34
C GLU A 81 -14.28 7.27 -1.18
N GLY A 82 -13.36 7.86 -1.93
CA GLY A 82 -13.13 7.61 -3.34
C GLY A 82 -11.79 6.89 -3.56
N HIS A 83 -11.48 6.59 -4.82
CA HIS A 83 -10.18 6.05 -5.18
C HIS A 83 -9.68 6.57 -6.53
N ILE A 84 -8.36 6.54 -6.71
CA ILE A 84 -7.68 6.83 -7.96
C ILE A 84 -6.92 5.56 -8.35
N VAL A 85 -7.15 5.02 -9.54
CA VAL A 85 -6.34 3.94 -10.10
C VAL A 85 -5.10 4.57 -10.73
N LEU A 86 -3.92 4.16 -10.30
CA LEU A 86 -2.65 4.68 -10.81
C LEU A 86 -2.26 3.97 -12.10
N ALA A 87 -1.84 4.71 -13.13
CA ALA A 87 -1.37 4.18 -14.41
C ALA A 87 -0.11 3.30 -14.25
N LYS A 88 0.74 3.63 -13.28
CA LYS A 88 1.90 2.83 -12.86
C LYS A 88 1.97 2.72 -11.35
N PRO A 89 2.41 1.57 -10.80
CA PRO A 89 2.60 1.42 -9.37
C PRO A 89 3.65 2.39 -8.83
N VAL A 90 3.48 2.85 -7.59
CA VAL A 90 4.44 3.70 -6.88
C VAL A 90 4.73 3.16 -5.49
N PHE A 91 5.95 3.40 -5.00
CA PHE A 91 6.31 3.02 -3.64
C PHE A 91 5.54 3.85 -2.63
N HIS A 92 4.96 3.19 -1.63
CA HIS A 92 4.40 3.90 -0.48
C HIS A 92 5.54 4.46 0.38
N ILE A 93 5.57 5.79 0.54
CA ILE A 93 6.72 6.49 1.14
C ILE A 93 7.04 6.02 2.57
N GLN A 94 6.02 5.73 3.38
CA GLN A 94 6.20 5.25 4.75
C GLN A 94 6.80 3.84 4.82
N PHE A 95 6.56 3.01 3.80
CA PHE A 95 7.05 1.62 3.76
C PHE A 95 8.34 1.46 2.96
N TRP A 96 8.93 2.53 2.45
CA TRP A 96 10.16 2.50 1.66
C TRP A 96 11.29 1.69 2.32
N HIS A 97 11.53 1.94 3.60
CA HIS A 97 12.56 1.22 4.35
C HIS A 97 12.23 -0.27 4.51
N THR A 98 10.97 -0.60 4.73
CA THR A 98 10.49 -1.98 4.85
C THR A 98 10.62 -2.71 3.53
N VAL A 99 10.23 -2.09 2.42
CA VAL A 99 10.38 -2.63 1.06
C VAL A 99 11.84 -2.97 0.76
N LYS A 100 12.77 -2.03 1.04
CA LYS A 100 14.20 -2.25 0.84
C LYS A 100 14.74 -3.41 1.71
N ARG A 101 14.33 -3.49 2.97
CA ARG A 101 14.72 -4.58 3.88
C ARG A 101 14.14 -5.92 3.44
N LEU A 102 12.88 -5.93 2.98
CA LEU A 102 12.22 -7.14 2.52
C LEU A 102 12.88 -7.69 1.25
N LEU A 103 13.22 -6.84 0.29
CA LEU A 103 14.00 -7.25 -0.89
C LEU A 103 15.33 -7.91 -0.53
N ARG A 104 15.92 -7.56 0.62
CA ARG A 104 17.14 -8.22 1.11
C ARG A 104 16.86 -9.60 1.73
N CYS A 105 15.61 -9.87 2.11
CA CYS A 105 15.21 -11.14 2.74
C CYS A 105 14.67 -12.15 1.73
N VAL A 106 14.32 -11.71 0.51
CA VAL A 106 13.76 -12.55 -0.56
C VAL A 106 14.67 -12.54 -1.79
N CYS A 107 14.62 -13.62 -2.55
CA CYS A 107 15.36 -13.70 -3.80
C CYS A 107 14.66 -12.83 -4.87
N THR A 108 15.39 -11.95 -5.54
CA THR A 108 14.84 -11.09 -6.61
C THR A 108 14.43 -11.87 -7.86
N ARG A 109 14.95 -13.09 -8.06
CA ARG A 109 14.65 -13.94 -9.23
C ARG A 109 13.45 -14.86 -8.99
N CYS A 110 13.43 -15.62 -7.89
CA CYS A 110 12.39 -16.63 -7.62
C CYS A 110 11.41 -16.24 -6.51
N SER A 111 11.65 -15.09 -5.83
CA SER A 111 10.83 -14.54 -4.75
C SER A 111 10.71 -15.40 -3.48
N LYS A 112 11.49 -16.48 -3.35
CA LYS A 112 11.56 -17.30 -2.14
C LYS A 112 12.33 -16.59 -1.03
N ALA A 113 11.95 -16.85 0.22
CA ALA A 113 12.72 -16.38 1.37
C ALA A 113 14.15 -16.96 1.37
N LEU A 114 15.15 -16.14 1.75
CA LEU A 114 16.55 -16.53 1.79
C LEU A 114 16.93 -17.38 3.02
N VAL A 115 15.99 -17.62 3.91
CA VAL A 115 16.14 -18.44 5.11
C VAL A 115 15.29 -19.68 5.03
N ASP A 116 15.83 -20.80 5.52
CA ASP A 116 15.08 -22.06 5.62
C ASP A 116 14.14 -22.01 6.83
N PRO A 117 12.80 -22.18 6.60
CA PRO A 117 11.84 -22.29 7.68
C PRO A 117 12.15 -23.41 8.67
N ASN A 118 12.79 -24.47 8.21
CA ASN A 118 13.07 -25.68 8.98
C ASN A 118 14.38 -25.60 9.77
N SER A 119 15.21 -24.57 9.53
CA SER A 119 16.47 -24.41 10.25
C SER A 119 16.23 -24.22 11.76
N SER A 120 17.16 -24.74 12.57
CA SER A 120 17.09 -24.63 14.03
C SER A 120 17.07 -23.19 14.52
N GLU A 121 17.78 -22.28 13.83
CA GLU A 121 17.85 -20.85 14.15
C GLU A 121 16.52 -20.17 13.92
N VAL A 122 15.86 -20.43 12.79
CA VAL A 122 14.55 -19.84 12.46
C VAL A 122 13.48 -20.39 13.40
N LYS A 123 13.45 -21.71 13.64
CA LYS A 123 12.54 -22.33 14.61
C LYS A 123 12.71 -21.73 16.01
N ALA A 124 13.93 -21.52 16.46
CA ALA A 124 14.20 -20.88 17.74
C ALA A 124 13.71 -19.43 17.83
N ILE A 125 13.76 -18.68 16.72
CA ILE A 125 13.22 -17.31 16.66
C ILE A 125 11.69 -17.33 16.66
N LEU A 126 11.07 -18.27 15.95
CA LEU A 126 9.62 -18.36 15.83
C LEU A 126 8.96 -18.91 17.11
N SER A 127 9.62 -19.83 17.83
CA SER A 127 9.11 -20.42 19.08
C SER A 127 9.15 -19.45 20.27
N LYS A 128 10.10 -18.51 20.28
CA LYS A 128 10.22 -17.52 21.35
C LYS A 128 9.18 -16.42 21.24
N LYS A 129 8.61 -15.98 22.37
CA LYS A 129 7.66 -14.87 22.47
C LYS A 129 8.34 -13.49 22.27
N TYR A 130 8.96 -13.29 21.11
CA TYR A 130 9.50 -11.98 20.75
C TYR A 130 8.40 -11.04 20.22
N SER A 131 8.59 -9.73 20.41
CA SER A 131 7.79 -8.74 19.70
C SER A 131 7.97 -8.89 18.17
N ARG A 132 6.96 -8.50 17.38
CA ARG A 132 7.04 -8.58 15.91
C ARG A 132 8.27 -7.84 15.35
N GLN A 133 8.59 -6.67 15.92
CA GLN A 133 9.76 -5.89 15.51
C GLN A 133 11.06 -6.64 15.77
N LYS A 134 11.24 -7.21 16.97
CA LYS A 134 12.46 -7.96 17.32
C LYS A 134 12.62 -9.24 16.49
N ARG A 135 11.51 -9.94 16.22
CA ARG A 135 11.49 -11.10 15.31
C ARG A 135 11.96 -10.70 13.91
N TRP A 136 11.40 -9.63 13.36
CA TRP A 136 11.79 -9.08 12.07
C TRP A 136 13.29 -8.74 12.01
N GLU A 137 13.82 -8.07 13.01
CA GLU A 137 15.25 -7.71 13.06
C GLU A 137 16.18 -8.94 13.09
N LEU A 138 15.80 -9.96 13.85
CA LEU A 138 16.57 -11.22 13.92
C LEU A 138 16.55 -11.95 12.57
N LEU A 139 15.39 -12.09 11.94
CA LEU A 139 15.26 -12.69 10.61
C LEU A 139 16.03 -11.91 9.55
N TYR A 140 15.93 -10.58 9.57
CA TYR A 140 16.68 -9.71 8.67
C TYR A 140 18.21 -9.92 8.82
N LYS A 141 18.72 -10.05 10.04
CA LYS A 141 20.14 -10.34 10.28
C LYS A 141 20.56 -11.70 9.70
N LEU A 142 19.71 -12.73 9.78
CA LEU A 142 19.98 -14.02 9.17
C LEU A 142 19.99 -13.93 7.63
N CYS A 143 18.95 -13.34 7.04
CA CYS A 143 18.87 -13.13 5.59
C CYS A 143 20.07 -12.33 5.05
N SER A 144 20.51 -11.31 5.79
CA SER A 144 21.59 -10.42 5.35
C SER A 144 22.95 -11.12 5.22
N LYS A 145 23.15 -12.26 5.91
CA LYS A 145 24.38 -13.07 5.83
C LYS A 145 24.42 -13.93 4.56
N LYS A 146 23.26 -14.17 3.92
CA LYS A 146 23.19 -15.09 2.77
C LYS A 146 23.70 -14.41 1.51
N LYS A 147 24.55 -15.12 0.76
CA LYS A 147 25.15 -14.65 -0.50
C LYS A 147 24.45 -15.21 -1.74
N ARG A 148 23.82 -16.37 -1.62
CA ARG A 148 23.10 -17.05 -2.71
C ARG A 148 21.74 -17.54 -2.26
N CYS A 149 20.79 -17.57 -3.18
CA CYS A 149 19.49 -18.21 -2.98
C CYS A 149 19.67 -19.73 -2.93
N GLY A 150 19.05 -20.37 -1.95
CA GLY A 150 19.22 -21.84 -1.78
C GLY A 150 20.51 -22.24 -1.10
N GLN A 151 21.21 -21.32 -0.43
CA GLN A 151 22.42 -21.66 0.34
C GLN A 151 22.12 -22.64 1.46
N ASP A 152 20.95 -22.53 2.08
CA ASP A 152 20.50 -23.40 3.18
C ASP A 152 19.26 -24.22 2.77
N THR A 153 18.65 -23.97 1.63
CA THR A 153 17.43 -24.63 1.16
C THR A 153 17.71 -25.43 -0.11
N LEU A 154 17.14 -26.64 -0.21
CA LEU A 154 17.30 -27.51 -1.36
C LEU A 154 16.60 -26.99 -2.63
N ASP A 155 15.67 -26.06 -2.51
CA ASP A 155 14.78 -25.60 -3.57
C ASP A 155 15.07 -24.17 -4.06
N GLY A 156 16.23 -23.62 -3.74
CA GLY A 156 16.67 -22.30 -4.18
C GLY A 156 17.10 -22.27 -5.65
N CYS A 157 17.02 -21.11 -6.29
CA CYS A 157 17.42 -20.92 -7.70
C CYS A 157 18.92 -20.69 -7.92
N GLY A 158 19.75 -20.71 -6.85
CA GLY A 158 21.21 -20.51 -6.90
C GLY A 158 21.65 -19.07 -7.22
N ALA A 159 20.74 -18.13 -7.48
CA ALA A 159 21.09 -16.76 -7.84
C ALA A 159 21.87 -16.04 -6.74
N LYS A 160 22.88 -15.25 -7.14
CA LYS A 160 23.62 -14.37 -6.20
C LYS A 160 22.67 -13.31 -5.66
N VAL A 161 22.73 -13.05 -4.35
CA VAL A 161 21.93 -12.00 -3.70
C VAL A 161 22.62 -10.65 -3.90
N PRO A 162 21.94 -9.67 -4.53
CA PRO A 162 22.51 -8.36 -4.79
C PRO A 162 22.61 -7.50 -3.53
N LYS A 163 23.52 -6.54 -3.55
CA LYS A 163 23.49 -5.42 -2.63
C LYS A 163 22.42 -4.44 -3.08
N ILE A 164 21.50 -4.07 -2.17
CA ILE A 164 20.39 -3.18 -2.46
C ILE A 164 20.78 -1.76 -2.07
N THR A 165 20.83 -0.88 -3.05
CA THR A 165 21.15 0.55 -2.89
C THR A 165 19.92 1.40 -3.17
N ARG A 166 19.94 2.64 -2.71
CA ARG A 166 18.92 3.64 -3.03
C ARG A 166 19.46 4.53 -4.14
N GLU A 167 18.85 4.48 -5.30
CA GLU A 167 19.17 5.39 -6.39
C GLU A 167 18.39 6.70 -6.23
N THR A 168 17.06 6.59 -6.20
CA THR A 168 16.13 7.69 -5.97
C THR A 168 15.00 7.20 -5.09
N MET A 169 14.02 8.06 -4.76
CA MET A 169 12.79 7.64 -4.08
C MET A 169 11.91 6.73 -4.95
N LEU A 170 12.13 6.69 -6.25
CA LEU A 170 11.32 5.93 -7.22
C LEU A 170 12.04 4.70 -7.76
N LYS A 171 13.34 4.54 -7.46
CA LYS A 171 14.18 3.49 -8.07
C LYS A 171 15.09 2.86 -7.03
N ILE A 172 15.15 1.52 -7.06
CA ILE A 172 16.03 0.71 -6.23
C ILE A 172 17.16 0.18 -7.10
N GLY A 173 18.42 0.39 -6.70
CA GLY A 173 19.57 -0.19 -7.36
C GLY A 173 19.90 -1.57 -6.80
N LEU A 174 20.15 -2.52 -7.69
CA LEU A 174 20.73 -3.81 -7.38
C LEU A 174 22.17 -3.82 -7.88
N GLU A 175 23.12 -4.13 -7.01
CA GLU A 175 24.55 -4.20 -7.34
C GLU A 175 25.08 -5.61 -7.07
N TRP A 176 25.71 -6.22 -8.07
CA TRP A 176 26.44 -7.48 -7.92
C TRP A 176 27.94 -7.19 -8.04
N LYS A 177 28.71 -7.68 -7.08
CA LYS A 177 30.17 -7.68 -7.18
C LYS A 177 30.62 -8.96 -7.87
N ASP A 178 31.38 -8.82 -8.94
CA ASP A 178 32.05 -9.96 -9.56
C ASP A 178 33.31 -10.29 -8.75
N GLU A 179 33.33 -11.50 -8.15
CA GLU A 179 34.46 -12.00 -7.36
C GLU A 179 35.69 -12.35 -8.23
N SER A 180 35.54 -12.39 -9.55
CA SER A 180 36.57 -12.82 -10.51
C SER A 180 37.42 -11.70 -11.09
N SER A 181 37.12 -10.43 -10.83
CA SER A 181 37.92 -9.34 -11.34
C SER A 181 39.11 -9.04 -10.44
N THR A 182 40.32 -9.31 -10.94
CA THR A 182 41.60 -8.78 -10.46
C THR A 182 41.45 -7.28 -10.17
N LYS A 183 42.10 -6.81 -9.13
CA LYS A 183 41.97 -5.53 -8.41
C LYS A 183 41.92 -4.22 -9.21
N THR A 184 41.87 -4.23 -10.54
CA THR A 184 42.01 -3.05 -11.39
C THR A 184 40.73 -2.53 -12.07
N ILE A 185 39.65 -3.32 -12.18
CA ILE A 185 38.40 -2.83 -12.79
C ILE A 185 37.23 -3.36 -11.95
N ASN A 186 36.61 -2.50 -11.15
CA ASN A 186 35.38 -2.79 -10.43
C ASN A 186 34.20 -2.85 -11.42
N ASN A 187 34.04 -3.93 -12.16
CA ASN A 187 32.83 -4.19 -12.94
C ASN A 187 31.69 -4.55 -11.97
N VAL A 188 30.96 -3.52 -11.55
CA VAL A 188 29.74 -3.67 -10.76
C VAL A 188 28.58 -3.73 -11.73
N ASN A 189 28.03 -4.93 -11.94
CA ASN A 189 26.77 -5.06 -12.68
C ASN A 189 25.65 -4.42 -11.86
N LYS A 190 25.08 -3.34 -12.40
CA LYS A 190 24.03 -2.56 -11.77
C LYS A 190 22.73 -2.70 -12.55
N GLN A 191 21.67 -3.05 -11.86
CA GLN A 191 20.30 -3.09 -12.39
C GLN A 191 19.42 -2.17 -11.56
N ILE A 192 18.54 -1.46 -12.22
CA ILE A 192 17.56 -0.59 -11.55
C ILE A 192 16.22 -1.31 -11.54
N LEU A 193 15.61 -1.40 -10.35
CA LEU A 193 14.24 -1.88 -10.17
C LEU A 193 13.28 -0.70 -10.03
N THR A 194 12.21 -0.76 -10.79
CA THR A 194 11.04 0.12 -10.66
C THR A 194 10.07 -0.41 -9.60
N ALA A 195 9.06 0.37 -9.22
CA ALA A 195 8.01 -0.10 -8.33
C ALA A 195 7.21 -1.27 -8.93
N GLU A 196 7.07 -1.31 -10.26
CA GLU A 196 6.40 -2.38 -10.99
C GLU A 196 7.17 -3.70 -10.88
N ASP A 197 8.51 -3.66 -11.05
CA ASP A 197 9.36 -4.85 -10.89
C ASP A 197 9.29 -5.40 -9.48
N VAL A 198 9.33 -4.52 -8.48
CA VAL A 198 9.25 -4.91 -7.06
C VAL A 198 7.87 -5.48 -6.73
N LEU A 199 6.80 -4.91 -7.29
CA LEU A 199 5.45 -5.44 -7.15
C LEU A 199 5.35 -6.86 -7.70
N ALA A 200 5.93 -7.11 -8.89
CA ALA A 200 5.98 -8.43 -9.50
C ALA A 200 6.76 -9.45 -8.65
N ILE A 201 7.85 -9.03 -8.01
CA ILE A 201 8.60 -9.87 -7.06
C ILE A 201 7.74 -10.20 -5.83
N PHE A 202 7.09 -9.20 -5.23
CA PHE A 202 6.34 -9.38 -3.98
C PHE A 202 5.06 -10.20 -4.16
N ARG A 203 4.37 -10.10 -5.29
CA ARG A 203 3.20 -10.93 -5.62
C ARG A 203 3.53 -12.43 -5.70
N ARG A 204 4.76 -12.78 -6.05
CA ARG A 204 5.22 -14.17 -6.13
C ARG A 204 5.67 -14.76 -4.79
N ILE A 205 5.74 -13.96 -3.72
CA ILE A 205 6.07 -14.46 -2.38
C ILE A 205 4.92 -15.36 -1.91
N SER A 206 5.24 -16.59 -1.50
CA SER A 206 4.26 -17.52 -0.96
C SER A 206 3.71 -17.05 0.38
N ASP A 207 2.48 -17.43 0.73
CA ASP A 207 1.88 -17.08 2.01
C ASP A 207 2.71 -17.58 3.18
N ARG A 208 3.29 -18.79 3.04
CA ARG A 208 4.21 -19.39 4.03
C ARG A 208 5.46 -18.51 4.24
N ASP A 209 6.10 -18.07 3.16
CA ASP A 209 7.28 -17.20 3.25
C ASP A 209 6.94 -15.83 3.84
N ALA A 210 5.77 -15.29 3.49
CA ALA A 210 5.28 -14.04 4.05
C ALA A 210 5.07 -14.14 5.57
N GLU A 211 4.46 -15.22 6.05
CA GLU A 211 4.24 -15.45 7.49
C GLU A 211 5.55 -15.61 8.27
N ILE A 212 6.53 -16.33 7.72
CA ILE A 212 7.86 -16.47 8.31
C ILE A 212 8.50 -15.09 8.47
N LEU A 213 8.41 -14.25 7.45
CA LEU A 213 8.94 -12.90 7.46
C LEU A 213 8.11 -11.92 8.33
N GLY A 214 7.04 -12.39 8.98
CA GLY A 214 6.23 -11.59 9.90
C GLY A 214 5.09 -10.81 9.25
N PHE A 215 4.80 -11.08 7.98
CA PHE A 215 3.63 -10.58 7.28
C PHE A 215 2.43 -11.52 7.47
N SER A 216 1.25 -11.08 7.12
CA SER A 216 0.03 -11.88 7.16
C SER A 216 -0.60 -11.91 5.79
N ALA A 217 -0.89 -13.11 5.28
CA ALA A 217 -1.57 -13.27 4.00
C ALA A 217 -2.93 -12.56 3.94
N LYS A 218 -3.64 -12.50 5.07
CA LYS A 218 -4.97 -11.91 5.18
C LYS A 218 -4.98 -10.39 5.41
N PHE A 219 -4.03 -9.86 6.22
CA PHE A 219 -4.13 -8.49 6.74
C PHE A 219 -2.99 -7.58 6.33
N ASN A 220 -1.87 -8.14 5.85
CA ASN A 220 -0.67 -7.37 5.56
C ASN A 220 0.21 -8.11 4.57
N ARG A 221 -0.19 -8.14 3.32
CA ARG A 221 0.65 -8.73 2.27
C ARG A 221 1.76 -7.77 1.84
N PRO A 222 2.96 -8.29 1.51
CA PRO A 222 4.10 -7.48 1.08
C PRO A 222 3.82 -6.57 -0.11
N GLU A 223 3.04 -7.02 -1.09
CA GLU A 223 2.70 -6.26 -2.29
C GLU A 223 1.84 -5.01 -2.00
N TRP A 224 1.12 -4.96 -0.87
CA TRP A 224 0.29 -3.80 -0.50
C TRP A 224 1.13 -2.59 -0.06
N MET A 225 2.44 -2.77 0.16
CA MET A 225 3.37 -1.65 0.38
C MET A 225 3.71 -0.89 -0.90
N ILE A 226 3.18 -1.34 -2.04
CA ILE A 226 3.31 -0.67 -3.34
C ILE A 226 1.92 -0.25 -3.78
N CYS A 227 1.72 1.07 -3.92
CA CYS A 227 0.42 1.62 -4.25
C CYS A 227 0.11 1.43 -5.73
N THR A 228 -0.96 0.72 -6.03
CA THR A 228 -1.59 0.62 -7.36
C THR A 228 -2.89 1.39 -7.42
N VAL A 229 -3.58 1.51 -6.27
CA VAL A 229 -4.79 2.27 -6.07
C VAL A 229 -4.56 3.23 -4.91
N PHE A 230 -4.91 4.49 -5.09
CA PHE A 230 -4.74 5.53 -4.08
C PHE A 230 -6.10 5.88 -3.47
N PRO A 231 -6.29 5.82 -2.14
CA PRO A 231 -7.54 6.20 -1.49
C PRO A 231 -7.69 7.72 -1.49
N VAL A 232 -8.90 8.19 -1.75
CA VAL A 232 -9.26 9.61 -1.73
C VAL A 232 -10.17 9.85 -0.54
N PRO A 233 -9.76 10.67 0.45
CA PRO A 233 -10.58 10.97 1.61
C PRO A 233 -11.83 11.75 1.22
N PRO A 234 -12.92 11.63 1.99
CA PRO A 234 -14.17 12.34 1.71
C PRO A 234 -14.02 13.85 1.84
N PRO A 235 -14.93 14.63 1.22
CA PRO A 235 -14.95 16.08 1.31
C PRO A 235 -15.06 16.63 2.74
N SER A 236 -15.63 15.88 3.68
CA SER A 236 -15.71 16.25 5.10
C SER A 236 -14.35 16.40 5.78
N VAL A 237 -13.32 15.67 5.31
CA VAL A 237 -11.94 15.75 5.81
C VAL A 237 -11.17 16.92 5.18
N ARG A 238 -11.56 17.35 3.99
CA ARG A 238 -10.94 18.41 3.18
C ARG A 238 -11.98 19.40 2.64
N PRO A 239 -12.69 20.12 3.52
CA PRO A 239 -13.82 20.97 3.12
C PRO A 239 -13.36 22.14 2.25
N SER A 240 -14.21 22.55 1.31
CA SER A 240 -14.05 23.81 0.58
C SER A 240 -14.80 24.93 1.29
N VAL A 241 -14.21 26.11 1.36
CA VAL A 241 -14.80 27.30 1.97
C VAL A 241 -15.25 28.26 0.88
N ARG A 242 -16.43 28.86 1.02
CA ARG A 242 -16.87 29.96 0.16
C ARG A 242 -16.40 31.27 0.73
N ASN A 243 -15.71 32.06 -0.09
CA ASN A 243 -15.33 33.43 0.24
C ASN A 243 -16.52 34.37 0.04
N ASP A 244 -16.44 35.58 0.60
CA ASP A 244 -17.45 36.63 0.44
C ASP A 244 -17.73 37.01 -1.03
N THR A 245 -16.75 36.76 -1.90
CA THR A 245 -16.87 36.93 -3.35
C THR A 245 -17.62 35.80 -4.08
N GLY A 246 -18.11 34.79 -3.34
CA GLY A 246 -18.80 33.62 -3.89
C GLY A 246 -17.88 32.57 -4.50
N MET A 247 -16.56 32.81 -4.57
CA MET A 247 -15.60 31.82 -5.03
C MET A 247 -15.31 30.78 -3.95
N ARG A 248 -15.15 29.51 -4.35
CA ARG A 248 -14.75 28.44 -3.45
C ARG A 248 -13.22 28.36 -3.36
N GLN A 249 -12.72 28.35 -2.16
CA GLN A 249 -11.33 28.03 -1.86
C GLN A 249 -11.24 26.56 -1.48
N GLU A 250 -10.36 25.84 -2.16
CA GLU A 250 -10.13 24.41 -1.93
C GLU A 250 -9.04 24.21 -0.87
N ASP A 251 -9.11 23.08 -0.16
CA ASP A 251 -8.10 22.64 0.80
C ASP A 251 -6.81 22.22 0.09
N ASP A 252 -5.67 22.34 0.78
CA ASP A 252 -4.35 21.95 0.27
C ASP A 252 -4.28 20.48 -0.15
N LEU A 253 -4.96 19.59 0.60
CA LEU A 253 -5.08 18.18 0.22
C LEU A 253 -5.76 18.01 -1.14
N THR A 254 -6.79 18.79 -1.42
CA THR A 254 -7.48 18.76 -2.72
C THR A 254 -6.56 19.19 -3.84
N HIS A 255 -5.75 20.24 -3.64
CA HIS A 255 -4.76 20.65 -4.63
C HIS A 255 -3.73 19.56 -4.92
N LYS A 256 -3.25 18.85 -3.89
CA LYS A 256 -2.33 17.71 -4.07
C LYS A 256 -2.99 16.55 -4.80
N LEU A 257 -4.22 16.20 -4.45
CA LEU A 257 -4.99 15.15 -5.14
C LEU A 257 -5.25 15.51 -6.61
N SER A 258 -5.62 16.78 -6.91
CA SER A 258 -5.77 17.28 -8.28
C SER A 258 -4.48 17.15 -9.08
N ALA A 259 -3.34 17.48 -8.48
CA ALA A 259 -2.04 17.30 -9.11
C ALA A 259 -1.73 15.83 -9.41
N ILE A 260 -2.07 14.90 -8.48
CA ILE A 260 -1.91 13.45 -8.69
C ILE A 260 -2.77 13.00 -9.88
N VAL A 261 -4.04 13.38 -9.93
CA VAL A 261 -4.95 13.00 -11.05
C VAL A 261 -4.41 13.53 -12.37
N LYS A 262 -4.00 14.80 -12.44
CA LYS A 262 -3.43 15.41 -13.66
C LYS A 262 -2.17 14.68 -14.16
N GLN A 263 -1.25 14.33 -13.25
CA GLN A 263 -0.05 13.62 -13.63
C GLN A 263 -0.34 12.18 -14.03
N ASN A 264 -1.29 11.52 -13.36
CA ASN A 264 -1.74 10.17 -13.68
C ASN A 264 -2.34 10.10 -15.10
N GLN A 265 -3.19 11.08 -15.47
CA GLN A 265 -3.76 11.21 -16.82
C GLN A 265 -2.67 11.42 -17.88
N LYS A 266 -1.70 12.31 -17.60
CA LYS A 266 -0.56 12.54 -18.52
C LYS A 266 0.26 11.29 -18.72
N LEU A 267 0.51 10.54 -17.63
CA LEU A 267 1.26 9.29 -17.69
C LEU A 267 0.48 8.22 -18.47
N ALA A 268 -0.83 8.06 -18.22
CA ALA A 268 -1.67 7.13 -18.94
C ALA A 268 -1.64 7.41 -20.45
N ALA A 269 -1.85 8.66 -20.85
CA ALA A 269 -1.80 9.07 -22.26
C ALA A 269 -0.40 8.88 -22.90
N ALA A 270 0.67 8.95 -22.11
CA ALA A 270 2.03 8.68 -22.61
C ALA A 270 2.33 7.19 -22.77
N LEU A 271 1.62 6.31 -22.03
CA LEU A 271 1.76 4.85 -22.12
C LEU A 271 0.94 4.25 -23.29
N GLU A 272 -0.09 4.96 -23.75
CA GLU A 272 -0.93 4.57 -24.90
C GLU A 272 -0.31 4.92 -26.25
N LYS A 273 0.70 5.78 -26.27
CA LYS A 273 1.49 6.16 -27.44
C LYS A 273 2.66 5.20 -27.68
#